data_d2f1946be5bd4a0ff5ee7bf4bb17b2a1
#
_entry.id   d2f1946be5bd4a0ff5ee7bf4bb17b2a1
#
_cell.length_a   1.000
_cell.length_b   1.000
_cell.length_c   1.000
_cell.angle_alpha   90.00
_cell.angle_beta   90.00
_cell.angle_gamma   90.00
#
_symmetry.space_group_name_H-M   'P 1'
#
loop_
_entity.id
_entity.type
_entity.pdbx_description
1 polymer ?
#
loop_
_entity_poly.entity_id
_entity_poly.type
_entity_poly.pdbx_seq_one_letter_code
_entity_poly.pdbx_strand_id
1 'polypeptide(L)'
;FDSSPGGIFTFKTNLHLRNFPLDRQKIKFYLVNRVWPMNEQLTLVSDYTKKELINFSKQNNINGWDIVGNNLSYEPYKGPNDTYYYDGLKIELEIERKHSYYLYKVIIPILLILMVCWSSLWVTPKEIESRLTITIVCLLSLIAYNFVIDKEIPKLEYLTVLDWIILVSYIYATIPNFLSIYSHKLFTTNKKKQCLKIENMGKRFGPTSYLFIIFLIVAINVNL
;
A
#
# COMPACT_ATOMS: atom_id res chain seq x y z
N PHE A 1 39.76 -2.60 26.02
CA PHE A 1 39.33 -1.29 25.44
C PHE A 1 37.84 -1.35 25.22
N ASP A 2 37.11 -0.77 26.14
CA ASP A 2 35.69 -0.63 26.05
C ASP A 2 35.41 0.64 25.24
N SER A 3 35.32 0.51 23.92
CA SER A 3 34.92 1.58 23.04
C SER A 3 33.50 1.29 22.58
N SER A 4 32.54 2.01 23.15
CA SER A 4 31.18 2.01 22.66
C SER A 4 31.01 3.18 21.67
N PRO A 5 31.27 2.98 20.36
CA PRO A 5 31.00 4.01 19.36
C PRO A 5 29.49 4.16 19.20
N GLY A 6 28.94 5.20 19.84
CA GLY A 6 27.56 5.61 19.57
C GLY A 6 27.53 6.52 18.35
N GLY A 7 26.60 6.31 17.45
CA GLY A 7 26.42 7.12 16.26
C GLY A 7 25.05 6.91 15.60
N ILE A 8 24.61 7.90 14.82
CA ILE A 8 23.43 7.77 13.96
C ILE A 8 23.94 7.39 12.56
N PHE A 9 23.49 6.24 12.07
CA PHE A 9 23.86 5.73 10.75
C PHE A 9 22.65 5.77 9.84
N THR A 10 22.83 6.29 8.61
CA THR A 10 21.79 6.30 7.58
C THR A 10 22.11 5.22 6.56
N PHE A 11 21.20 4.26 6.41
CA PHE A 11 21.34 3.17 5.45
C PHE A 11 20.43 3.37 4.27
N LYS A 12 20.94 3.16 3.06
CA LYS A 12 20.13 3.11 1.84
C LYS A 12 19.75 1.66 1.59
N THR A 13 18.44 1.38 1.57
CA THR A 13 17.90 0.05 1.26
C THR A 13 16.88 0.15 0.14
N ASN A 14 16.82 -0.87 -0.71
CA ASN A 14 15.81 -0.98 -1.75
C ASN A 14 14.60 -1.71 -1.18
N LEU A 15 13.48 -1.02 -1.07
CA LEU A 15 12.22 -1.59 -0.61
C LEU A 15 11.41 -2.12 -1.79
N HIS A 16 10.82 -3.30 -1.63
CA HIS A 16 9.90 -3.88 -2.60
C HIS A 16 8.47 -3.44 -2.28
N LEU A 17 7.99 -2.40 -2.97
CA LEU A 17 6.71 -1.75 -2.67
C LEU A 17 5.54 -2.25 -3.55
N ARG A 18 5.67 -3.41 -4.22
CA ARG A 18 4.60 -3.93 -5.09
C ARG A 18 3.31 -4.18 -4.33
N ASN A 19 3.41 -4.68 -3.10
CA ASN A 19 2.26 -4.98 -2.23
C ASN A 19 1.88 -3.80 -1.34
N PHE A 20 2.43 -2.60 -1.58
CA PHE A 20 2.11 -1.41 -0.80
C PHE A 20 0.60 -1.15 -0.76
N PRO A 21 -0.02 -0.87 0.38
CA PRO A 21 0.54 -0.66 1.72
C PRO A 21 0.57 -1.92 2.63
N LEU A 22 0.44 -3.12 2.07
CA LEU A 22 0.42 -4.39 2.79
C LEU A 22 1.78 -5.10 2.73
N ASP A 23 2.85 -4.32 2.52
CA ASP A 23 4.18 -4.85 2.27
C ASP A 23 4.90 -5.26 3.56
N ARG A 24 5.65 -6.36 3.46
CA ARG A 24 6.65 -6.81 4.43
C ARG A 24 8.02 -6.63 3.82
N GLN A 25 8.95 -6.13 4.61
CA GLN A 25 10.31 -5.82 4.16
C GLN A 25 11.33 -6.56 5.01
N LYS A 26 12.44 -6.98 4.37
CA LYS A 26 13.60 -7.55 5.04
C LYS A 26 14.77 -6.59 4.89
N ILE A 27 15.14 -5.95 6.00
CA ILE A 27 16.27 -5.05 6.04
C ILE A 27 17.49 -5.83 6.54
N LYS A 28 18.59 -5.75 5.80
CA LYS A 28 19.82 -6.44 6.10
C LYS A 28 20.93 -5.44 6.41
N PHE A 29 21.55 -5.61 7.57
CA PHE A 29 22.73 -4.85 7.98
C PHE A 29 23.89 -5.80 8.14
N TYR A 30 25.08 -5.33 7.72
CA TYR A 30 26.33 -6.04 7.95
C TYR A 30 27.23 -5.17 8.80
N LEU A 31 27.57 -5.67 9.98
CA LEU A 31 28.64 -5.12 10.82
C LEU A 31 29.89 -5.92 10.52
N VAL A 32 30.91 -5.26 10.02
CA VAL A 32 32.14 -5.91 9.56
C VAL A 32 33.32 -5.30 10.26
N ASN A 33 34.16 -6.13 10.83
CA ASN A 33 35.50 -5.72 11.33
C ASN A 33 36.46 -5.76 10.18
N ARG A 34 36.82 -4.58 9.61
CA ARG A 34 37.77 -4.47 8.49
C ARG A 34 39.22 -4.30 8.92
N VAL A 35 39.51 -4.26 10.21
CA VAL A 35 40.87 -4.07 10.72
C VAL A 35 41.69 -5.33 10.52
N TRP A 36 41.05 -6.50 10.66
CA TRP A 36 41.72 -7.80 10.58
C TRP A 36 40.99 -8.73 9.61
N PRO A 37 41.73 -9.39 8.67
CA PRO A 37 41.15 -10.44 7.82
C PRO A 37 40.63 -11.61 8.67
N MET A 38 39.69 -12.35 8.12
CA MET A 38 39.16 -13.61 8.75
C MET A 38 40.37 -14.55 8.99
N ASN A 39 40.45 -15.12 10.19
CA ASN A 39 41.52 -15.96 10.75
C ASN A 39 42.60 -15.25 11.57
N GLU A 40 42.52 -13.94 11.79
CA GLU A 40 43.38 -13.26 12.74
C GLU A 40 42.55 -12.83 13.96
N GLN A 41 42.77 -13.44 15.07
CA GLN A 41 42.47 -13.25 16.50
C GLN A 41 41.27 -12.38 17.01
N LEU A 42 40.44 -11.73 16.19
CA LEU A 42 39.33 -10.91 16.62
C LEU A 42 38.05 -11.34 15.93
N THR A 43 37.18 -11.99 16.68
CA THR A 43 35.84 -12.42 16.23
C THR A 43 34.79 -11.44 16.77
N LEU A 44 33.86 -11.03 15.93
CA LEU A 44 32.71 -10.26 16.37
C LEU A 44 31.79 -11.18 17.18
N VAL A 45 31.57 -10.86 18.44
CA VAL A 45 30.64 -11.58 19.31
C VAL A 45 29.54 -10.62 19.74
N SER A 46 28.30 -11.05 19.63
CA SER A 46 27.17 -10.30 20.14
C SER A 46 26.87 -10.72 21.57
N ASP A 47 26.87 -9.76 22.50
CA ASP A 47 26.47 -9.97 23.88
C ASP A 47 24.95 -10.12 24.04
N TYR A 48 24.19 -9.79 22.98
CA TYR A 48 22.73 -9.85 22.99
C TYR A 48 22.20 -11.16 22.42
N THR A 49 21.29 -11.78 23.16
CA THR A 49 20.54 -12.93 22.66
C THR A 49 19.48 -12.47 21.64
N LYS A 50 19.06 -13.38 20.75
CA LYS A 50 17.97 -13.11 19.79
C LYS A 50 16.72 -12.55 20.46
N LYS A 51 16.44 -12.97 21.70
CA LYS A 51 15.27 -12.53 22.49
C LYS A 51 15.40 -11.10 22.98
N GLU A 52 16.58 -10.69 23.39
CA GLU A 52 16.87 -9.32 23.85
C GLU A 52 16.83 -8.32 22.70
N LEU A 53 17.34 -8.68 21.52
CA LEU A 53 17.23 -7.87 20.31
C LEU A 53 15.76 -7.66 19.89
N ILE A 54 14.90 -8.69 20.01
CA ILE A 54 13.46 -8.57 19.76
C ILE A 54 12.81 -7.62 20.77
N ASN A 55 13.16 -7.71 22.03
CA ASN A 55 12.61 -6.83 23.07
C ASN A 55 13.07 -5.38 22.87
N PHE A 56 14.33 -5.16 22.55
CA PHE A 56 14.88 -3.83 22.24
C PHE A 56 14.20 -3.22 21.01
N SER A 57 13.98 -4.01 19.95
CA SER A 57 13.32 -3.55 18.74
C SER A 57 11.84 -3.22 18.96
N LYS A 58 11.14 -3.94 19.84
CA LYS A 58 9.76 -3.64 20.24
C LYS A 58 9.61 -2.37 21.08
N GLN A 59 10.62 -2.05 21.89
CA GLN A 59 10.65 -0.82 22.69
C GLN A 59 10.90 0.43 21.83
N ASN A 60 11.65 0.29 20.75
CA ASN A 60 11.93 1.38 19.82
C ASN A 60 10.95 1.35 18.64
N ASN A 61 9.79 1.98 18.82
CA ASN A 61 8.78 2.09 17.78
C ASN A 61 9.36 2.78 16.52
N ILE A 62 9.42 2.04 15.43
CA ILE A 62 9.70 2.61 14.11
C ILE A 62 8.36 3.16 13.60
N ASN A 63 8.27 4.48 13.40
CA ASN A 63 7.04 5.11 12.92
C ASN A 63 6.57 4.47 11.61
N GLY A 64 5.34 3.94 11.63
CA GLY A 64 4.71 3.32 10.48
C GLY A 64 5.05 1.85 10.23
N TRP A 65 5.89 1.21 11.09
CA TRP A 65 6.31 -0.17 10.94
C TRP A 65 6.26 -0.94 12.26
N ASP A 66 5.93 -2.21 12.18
CA ASP A 66 6.06 -3.18 13.26
C ASP A 66 7.17 -4.17 12.94
N ILE A 67 8.02 -4.46 13.92
CA ILE A 67 9.07 -5.46 13.77
C ILE A 67 8.47 -6.83 14.12
N VAL A 68 8.34 -7.68 13.09
CA VAL A 68 7.73 -9.00 13.21
C VAL A 68 8.76 -10.11 13.38
N GLY A 69 10.00 -9.88 12.97
CA GLY A 69 11.07 -10.85 13.15
C GLY A 69 12.46 -10.23 13.07
N ASN A 70 13.41 -10.93 13.64
CA ASN A 70 14.83 -10.65 13.47
C ASN A 70 15.63 -11.95 13.37
N ASN A 71 16.71 -11.89 12.64
CA ASN A 71 17.68 -12.97 12.55
C ASN A 71 19.09 -12.38 12.65
N LEU A 72 19.92 -13.04 13.47
CA LEU A 72 21.32 -12.69 13.66
C LEU A 72 22.15 -13.88 13.19
N SER A 73 23.03 -13.68 12.24
CA SER A 73 23.94 -14.71 11.75
C SER A 73 25.35 -14.16 11.59
N TYR A 74 26.34 -15.00 11.87
CA TYR A 74 27.74 -14.72 11.59
C TYR A 74 28.05 -15.28 10.21
N GLU A 75 28.42 -14.41 9.28
CA GLU A 75 28.72 -14.79 7.90
C GLU A 75 30.00 -14.08 7.45
N PRO A 76 30.91 -14.78 6.77
CA PRO A 76 32.06 -14.13 6.14
C PRO A 76 31.58 -13.06 5.15
N TYR A 77 32.09 -11.85 5.31
CA TYR A 77 31.74 -10.73 4.43
C TYR A 77 32.92 -10.39 3.52
N LYS A 78 32.61 -10.20 2.24
CA LYS A 78 33.55 -9.68 1.25
C LYS A 78 32.88 -8.55 0.46
N GLY A 79 33.40 -7.35 0.61
CA GLY A 79 32.95 -6.20 -0.19
C GLY A 79 33.40 -6.30 -1.66
N PRO A 80 32.80 -5.48 -2.56
CA PRO A 80 33.09 -5.53 -3.99
C PRO A 80 34.57 -5.32 -4.35
N ASN A 81 35.30 -4.54 -3.55
CA ASN A 81 36.69 -4.21 -3.76
C ASN A 81 37.64 -4.85 -2.72
N ASP A 82 37.12 -5.76 -1.88
CA ASP A 82 37.92 -6.39 -0.83
C ASP A 82 38.70 -7.58 -1.39
N THR A 83 39.97 -7.69 -1.01
CA THR A 83 40.82 -8.83 -1.37
C THR A 83 40.56 -10.02 -0.46
N TYR A 84 40.26 -9.78 0.81
CA TYR A 84 40.12 -10.78 1.83
C TYR A 84 38.68 -10.86 2.32
N TYR A 85 38.31 -11.97 2.98
CA TYR A 85 37.08 -12.11 3.75
C TYR A 85 37.31 -11.56 5.16
N TYR A 86 36.29 -10.91 5.69
CA TYR A 86 36.29 -10.35 7.03
C TYR A 86 35.14 -11.01 7.84
N ASP A 87 35.29 -11.04 9.16
CA ASP A 87 34.22 -11.46 10.03
C ASP A 87 33.07 -10.46 9.94
N GLY A 88 31.89 -10.97 9.61
CA GLY A 88 30.67 -10.19 9.45
C GLY A 88 29.55 -10.69 10.37
N LEU A 89 28.91 -9.75 11.05
CA LEU A 89 27.65 -9.96 11.76
C LEU A 89 26.53 -9.45 10.88
N LYS A 90 25.71 -10.35 10.36
CA LYS A 90 24.53 -10.05 9.57
C LYS A 90 23.32 -9.96 10.47
N ILE A 91 22.67 -8.83 10.48
CA ILE A 91 21.42 -8.56 11.19
C ILE A 91 20.32 -8.42 10.16
N GLU A 92 19.33 -9.31 10.18
CA GLU A 92 18.15 -9.23 9.35
C GLU A 92 16.95 -8.84 10.21
N LEU A 93 16.31 -7.73 9.87
CA LEU A 93 15.06 -7.27 10.48
C LEU A 93 13.91 -7.48 9.51
N GLU A 94 12.90 -8.22 9.94
CA GLU A 94 11.63 -8.33 9.22
C GLU A 94 10.66 -7.31 9.80
N ILE A 95 10.24 -6.37 8.96
CA ILE A 95 9.32 -5.30 9.31
C ILE A 95 8.05 -5.39 8.48
N GLU A 96 6.91 -5.12 9.11
CA GLU A 96 5.60 -5.07 8.47
C GLU A 96 5.03 -3.67 8.59
N ARG A 97 4.45 -3.15 7.51
CA ARG A 97 3.89 -1.80 7.51
C ARG A 97 2.57 -1.73 8.28
N LYS A 98 2.40 -0.68 9.07
CA LYS A 98 1.12 -0.35 9.72
C LYS A 98 0.11 0.16 8.70
N HIS A 99 -0.68 -0.75 8.14
CA HIS A 99 -1.64 -0.45 7.06
C HIS A 99 -2.85 0.36 7.51
N SER A 100 -3.12 0.46 8.82
CA SER A 100 -4.27 1.20 9.36
C SER A 100 -4.32 2.66 8.89
N TYR A 101 -3.17 3.33 8.80
CA TYR A 101 -3.08 4.70 8.30
C TYR A 101 -3.65 4.83 6.88
N TYR A 102 -3.26 3.93 5.98
CA TYR A 102 -3.71 3.95 4.57
C TYR A 102 -5.17 3.56 4.44
N LEU A 103 -5.66 2.64 5.27
CA LEU A 103 -7.07 2.28 5.31
C LEU A 103 -7.94 3.50 5.64
N TYR A 104 -7.64 4.20 6.72
CA TYR A 104 -8.45 5.34 7.17
C TYR A 104 -8.24 6.58 6.29
N LYS A 105 -7.01 6.89 5.92
CA LYS A 105 -6.68 8.13 5.22
C LYS A 105 -6.84 8.03 3.70
N VAL A 106 -6.78 6.84 3.11
CA VAL A 106 -6.86 6.67 1.65
C VAL A 106 -8.16 5.97 1.23
N ILE A 107 -8.43 4.78 1.75
CA ILE A 107 -9.54 3.95 1.26
C ILE A 107 -10.89 4.54 1.65
N ILE A 108 -11.04 5.05 2.88
CA ILE A 108 -12.33 5.61 3.33
C ILE A 108 -12.76 6.82 2.51
N PRO A 109 -11.93 7.85 2.23
CA PRO A 109 -12.35 8.96 1.37
C PRO A 109 -12.74 8.51 -0.04
N ILE A 110 -12.02 7.57 -0.65
CA ILE A 110 -12.37 7.01 -1.95
C ILE A 110 -13.76 6.37 -1.90
N LEU A 111 -14.03 5.55 -0.88
CA LEU A 111 -15.34 4.92 -0.68
C LEU A 111 -16.46 5.95 -0.51
N LEU A 112 -16.23 7.03 0.24
CA LEU A 112 -17.20 8.10 0.43
C LEU A 112 -17.51 8.81 -0.90
N ILE A 113 -16.50 9.15 -1.68
CA ILE A 113 -16.69 9.76 -3.01
C ILE A 113 -17.49 8.83 -3.91
N LEU A 114 -17.17 7.53 -3.94
CA LEU A 114 -17.91 6.55 -4.73
C LEU A 114 -19.35 6.37 -4.25
N MET A 115 -19.60 6.37 -2.95
CA MET A 115 -20.98 6.31 -2.40
C MET A 115 -21.81 7.51 -2.89
N VAL A 116 -21.25 8.72 -2.82
CA VAL A 116 -21.92 9.92 -3.36
C VAL A 116 -22.14 9.79 -4.86
N CYS A 117 -21.15 9.32 -5.61
CA CYS A 117 -21.25 9.09 -7.05
C CYS A 117 -22.42 8.14 -7.40
N TRP A 118 -22.50 7.01 -6.72
CA TRP A 118 -23.55 6.01 -6.93
C TRP A 118 -24.92 6.51 -6.45
N SER A 119 -24.97 7.44 -5.48
CA SER A 119 -26.23 8.05 -5.03
C SER A 119 -26.96 8.80 -6.13
N SER A 120 -26.25 9.23 -7.18
CA SER A 120 -26.86 9.87 -8.35
C SER A 120 -27.97 9.02 -9.00
N LEU A 121 -27.89 7.69 -8.90
CA LEU A 121 -28.91 6.79 -9.43
C LEU A 121 -30.24 6.83 -8.65
N TRP A 122 -30.27 7.41 -7.44
CA TRP A 122 -31.53 7.64 -6.69
C TRP A 122 -32.27 8.92 -7.13
N VAL A 123 -31.58 9.84 -7.81
CA VAL A 123 -32.22 10.99 -8.46
C VAL A 123 -33.06 10.49 -9.63
N THR A 124 -34.15 11.16 -9.95
CA THR A 124 -35.07 10.72 -11.02
C THR A 124 -34.38 10.75 -12.41
N PRO A 125 -34.66 9.77 -13.31
CA PRO A 125 -34.05 9.73 -14.66
C PRO A 125 -34.38 10.96 -15.50
N LYS A 126 -35.40 11.71 -15.14
CA LYS A 126 -35.79 12.95 -15.82
C LYS A 126 -34.76 14.06 -15.61
N GLU A 127 -34.13 14.09 -14.44
CA GLU A 127 -33.16 15.11 -14.01
C GLU A 127 -31.74 14.71 -14.38
N ILE A 128 -31.49 14.57 -15.69
CA ILE A 128 -30.17 14.11 -16.18
C ILE A 128 -29.04 15.08 -15.81
N GLU A 129 -29.30 16.38 -15.84
CA GLU A 129 -28.28 17.40 -15.52
C GLU A 129 -27.78 17.24 -14.09
N SER A 130 -28.68 17.07 -13.13
CA SER A 130 -28.33 16.84 -11.72
C SER A 130 -27.50 15.56 -11.55
N ARG A 131 -27.87 14.47 -12.24
CA ARG A 131 -27.15 13.20 -12.21
C ARG A 131 -25.74 13.32 -12.74
N LEU A 132 -25.60 13.96 -13.93
CA LEU A 132 -24.29 14.16 -14.56
C LEU A 132 -23.40 15.07 -13.72
N THR A 133 -23.96 16.14 -13.16
CA THR A 133 -23.22 17.04 -12.29
C THR A 133 -22.64 16.30 -11.09
N ILE A 134 -23.44 15.49 -10.40
CA ILE A 134 -22.97 14.70 -9.24
C ILE A 134 -21.82 13.75 -9.68
N THR A 135 -22.02 12.99 -10.77
CA THR A 135 -21.03 11.98 -11.18
C THR A 135 -19.73 12.61 -11.68
N ILE A 136 -19.80 13.73 -12.40
CA ILE A 136 -18.62 14.45 -12.90
C ILE A 136 -17.85 15.08 -11.72
N VAL A 137 -18.54 15.73 -10.78
CA VAL A 137 -17.90 16.32 -9.60
C VAL A 137 -17.21 15.23 -8.77
N CYS A 138 -17.85 14.08 -8.57
CA CYS A 138 -17.23 12.95 -7.87
C CYS A 138 -15.98 12.42 -8.59
N LEU A 139 -16.03 12.31 -9.93
CA LEU A 139 -14.87 11.88 -10.71
C LEU A 139 -13.71 12.88 -10.60
N LEU A 140 -13.99 14.18 -10.71
CA LEU A 140 -12.99 15.23 -10.52
C LEU A 140 -12.42 15.23 -9.11
N SER A 141 -13.26 15.01 -8.09
CA SER A 141 -12.82 14.89 -6.70
C SER A 141 -11.88 13.70 -6.51
N LEU A 142 -12.17 12.57 -7.14
CA LEU A 142 -11.32 11.38 -7.08
C LEU A 142 -9.96 11.63 -7.76
N ILE A 143 -9.95 12.31 -8.92
CA ILE A 143 -8.71 12.71 -9.60
C ILE A 143 -7.89 13.66 -8.73
N ALA A 144 -8.52 14.70 -8.17
CA ALA A 144 -7.85 15.65 -7.27
C ALA A 144 -7.28 14.95 -6.03
N TYR A 145 -8.02 13.99 -5.49
CA TYR A 145 -7.58 13.21 -4.34
C TYR A 145 -6.36 12.33 -4.66
N ASN A 146 -6.29 11.74 -5.86
CA ASN A 146 -5.13 10.98 -6.29
C ASN A 146 -3.85 11.83 -6.29
N PHE A 147 -3.90 13.10 -6.73
CA PHE A 147 -2.74 13.99 -6.66
C PHE A 147 -2.23 14.23 -5.22
N VAL A 148 -3.09 14.14 -4.23
CA VAL A 148 -2.69 14.24 -2.83
C VAL A 148 -1.95 12.98 -2.39
N ILE A 149 -2.45 11.81 -2.79
CA ILE A 149 -1.84 10.50 -2.47
C ILE A 149 -0.47 10.36 -3.13
N ASP A 150 -0.36 10.73 -4.41
CA ASP A 150 0.89 10.64 -5.19
C ASP A 150 2.07 11.40 -4.58
N LYS A 151 1.81 12.40 -3.75
CA LYS A 151 2.86 13.14 -3.05
C LYS A 151 3.44 12.38 -1.85
N GLU A 152 2.69 11.45 -1.30
CA GLU A 152 3.09 10.69 -0.10
C GLU A 152 3.77 9.35 -0.49
N ILE A 153 3.69 8.94 -1.76
CA ILE A 153 4.23 7.67 -2.26
C ILE A 153 5.47 7.95 -3.12
N PRO A 154 6.57 7.22 -2.94
CA PRO A 154 7.71 7.32 -3.84
C PRO A 154 7.31 6.92 -5.26
N LYS A 155 7.80 7.66 -6.27
CA LYS A 155 7.56 7.35 -7.68
C LYS A 155 8.22 6.02 -8.04
N LEU A 156 7.41 5.06 -8.46
CA LEU A 156 7.80 3.71 -8.81
C LEU A 156 7.55 3.46 -10.30
N GLU A 157 8.35 2.58 -10.91
CA GLU A 157 8.20 2.16 -12.30
C GLU A 157 7.09 1.09 -12.50
N TYR A 158 6.46 0.65 -11.42
CA TYR A 158 5.43 -0.39 -11.41
C TYR A 158 4.23 0.02 -10.55
N LEU A 159 3.07 -0.56 -10.85
CA LEU A 159 1.83 -0.30 -10.11
C LEU A 159 1.83 -1.08 -8.78
N THR A 160 1.45 -0.39 -7.72
CA THR A 160 1.23 -0.95 -6.39
C THR A 160 -0.22 -1.45 -6.23
N VAL A 161 -0.50 -2.17 -5.15
CA VAL A 161 -1.89 -2.56 -4.81
C VAL A 161 -2.78 -1.33 -4.66
N LEU A 162 -2.23 -0.25 -4.08
CA LEU A 162 -2.96 1.00 -3.92
C LEU A 162 -3.33 1.63 -5.28
N ASP A 163 -2.41 1.63 -6.24
CA ASP A 163 -2.66 2.14 -7.59
C ASP A 163 -3.76 1.35 -8.29
N TRP A 164 -3.79 0.02 -8.12
CA TRP A 164 -4.86 -0.82 -8.64
C TRP A 164 -6.22 -0.48 -8.03
N ILE A 165 -6.27 -0.22 -6.71
CA ILE A 165 -7.49 0.21 -6.02
C ILE A 165 -7.99 1.54 -6.60
N ILE A 166 -7.10 2.52 -6.80
CA ILE A 166 -7.44 3.83 -7.36
C ILE A 166 -7.93 3.68 -8.81
N LEU A 167 -7.25 2.90 -9.65
CA LEU A 167 -7.62 2.67 -11.03
C LEU A 167 -9.01 2.04 -11.17
N VAL A 168 -9.29 1.01 -10.37
CA VAL A 168 -10.62 0.39 -10.29
C VAL A 168 -11.66 1.41 -9.82
N SER A 169 -11.31 2.29 -8.87
CA SER A 169 -12.21 3.35 -8.39
C SER A 169 -12.58 4.35 -9.48
N TYR A 170 -11.65 4.72 -10.37
CA TYR A 170 -11.95 5.55 -11.53
C TYR A 170 -12.97 4.90 -12.46
N ILE A 171 -12.76 3.61 -12.77
CA ILE A 171 -13.70 2.86 -13.62
C ILE A 171 -15.09 2.86 -12.97
N TYR A 172 -15.17 2.57 -11.66
CA TYR A 172 -16.43 2.52 -10.93
C TYR A 172 -17.08 3.90 -10.75
N ALA A 173 -16.35 4.99 -10.75
CA ALA A 173 -16.88 6.35 -10.75
C ALA A 173 -17.50 6.73 -12.10
N THR A 174 -17.03 6.15 -13.22
CA THR A 174 -17.59 6.43 -14.56
C THR A 174 -18.85 5.63 -14.86
N ILE A 175 -19.08 4.48 -14.22
CA ILE A 175 -20.25 3.62 -14.47
C ILE A 175 -21.59 4.35 -14.21
N PRO A 176 -21.81 5.03 -13.06
CA PRO A 176 -23.06 5.76 -12.81
C PRO A 176 -23.35 6.85 -13.85
N ASN A 177 -22.30 7.46 -14.42
CA ASN A 177 -22.45 8.46 -15.49
C ASN A 177 -23.09 7.83 -16.73
N PHE A 178 -22.51 6.75 -17.26
CA PHE A 178 -23.05 6.04 -18.40
C PHE A 178 -24.43 5.43 -18.15
N LEU A 179 -24.66 4.89 -16.95
CA LEU A 179 -25.97 4.38 -16.53
C LEU A 179 -27.03 5.49 -16.51
N SER A 180 -26.67 6.70 -16.06
CA SER A 180 -27.58 7.85 -16.03
C SER A 180 -27.99 8.29 -17.42
N ILE A 181 -27.05 8.36 -18.37
CA ILE A 181 -27.33 8.69 -19.78
C ILE A 181 -28.25 7.63 -20.40
N TYR A 182 -27.93 6.36 -20.20
CA TYR A 182 -28.71 5.26 -20.75
C TYR A 182 -30.12 5.17 -20.15
N SER A 183 -30.23 5.34 -18.84
CA SER A 183 -31.50 5.38 -18.11
C SER A 183 -32.40 6.55 -18.59
N HIS A 184 -31.82 7.74 -18.78
CA HIS A 184 -32.54 8.89 -19.35
C HIS A 184 -33.07 8.59 -20.74
N LYS A 185 -32.25 8.00 -21.63
CA LYS A 185 -32.68 7.60 -22.98
C LYS A 185 -33.85 6.62 -22.95
N LEU A 186 -33.83 5.63 -22.06
CA LEU A 186 -34.94 4.69 -21.89
C LEU A 186 -36.20 5.36 -21.33
N PHE A 187 -36.03 6.30 -20.42
CA PHE A 187 -37.13 7.05 -19.85
C PHE A 187 -37.82 7.92 -20.91
N THR A 188 -37.07 8.64 -21.75
CA THR A 188 -37.61 9.47 -22.83
C THR A 188 -38.25 8.65 -23.96
N THR A 189 -37.79 7.41 -24.17
CA THR A 189 -38.36 6.49 -25.18
C THR A 189 -39.55 5.70 -24.65
N ASN A 190 -40.10 6.07 -23.50
CA ASN A 190 -41.28 5.43 -22.85
C ASN A 190 -41.07 3.96 -22.38
N LYS A 191 -39.83 3.49 -22.34
CA LYS A 191 -39.44 2.14 -21.89
C LYS A 191 -39.23 2.08 -20.36
N LYS A 192 -40.17 2.59 -19.58
CA LYS A 192 -40.08 2.75 -18.11
C LYS A 192 -39.69 1.48 -17.37
N LYS A 193 -40.25 0.31 -17.78
CA LYS A 193 -39.92 -0.98 -17.14
C LYS A 193 -38.44 -1.37 -17.29
N GLN A 194 -37.86 -1.11 -18.47
CA GLN A 194 -36.44 -1.39 -18.72
C GLN A 194 -35.53 -0.41 -17.96
N CYS A 195 -35.92 0.87 -17.93
CA CYS A 195 -35.25 1.89 -17.15
C CYS A 195 -35.14 1.50 -15.68
N LEU A 196 -36.25 1.16 -15.02
CA LEU A 196 -36.28 0.73 -13.63
C LEU A 196 -35.45 -0.53 -13.37
N LYS A 197 -35.45 -1.50 -14.29
CA LYS A 197 -34.66 -2.73 -14.14
C LYS A 197 -33.16 -2.42 -14.13
N ILE A 198 -32.69 -1.58 -15.05
CA ILE A 198 -31.26 -1.21 -15.14
C ILE A 198 -30.81 -0.38 -13.94
N GLU A 199 -31.62 0.58 -13.51
CA GLU A 199 -31.34 1.36 -12.31
C GLU A 199 -31.26 0.50 -11.06
N ASN A 200 -32.21 -0.42 -10.85
CA ASN A 200 -32.19 -1.32 -9.72
C ASN A 200 -30.98 -2.29 -9.76
N MET A 201 -30.60 -2.75 -10.95
CA MET A 201 -29.36 -3.50 -11.12
C MET A 201 -28.14 -2.64 -10.75
N GLY A 202 -28.04 -1.44 -11.28
CA GLY A 202 -26.95 -0.51 -10.97
C GLY A 202 -26.85 -0.25 -9.46
N LYS A 203 -27.94 0.14 -8.83
CA LYS A 203 -28.01 0.43 -7.39
C LYS A 203 -27.55 -0.74 -6.51
N ARG A 204 -27.88 -1.96 -6.91
CA ARG A 204 -27.60 -3.16 -6.11
C ARG A 204 -26.23 -3.76 -6.41
N PHE A 205 -25.93 -3.96 -7.70
CA PHE A 205 -24.70 -4.66 -8.11
C PHE A 205 -23.49 -3.76 -8.18
N GLY A 206 -23.64 -2.46 -8.44
CA GLY A 206 -22.53 -1.55 -8.56
C GLY A 206 -21.66 -1.49 -7.29
N PRO A 207 -22.20 -1.03 -6.16
CA PRO A 207 -21.42 -0.95 -4.92
C PRO A 207 -20.94 -2.31 -4.42
N THR A 208 -21.75 -3.37 -4.56
CA THR A 208 -21.38 -4.72 -4.08
C THR A 208 -20.25 -5.33 -4.92
N SER A 209 -20.29 -5.17 -6.25
CA SER A 209 -19.20 -5.66 -7.12
C SER A 209 -17.91 -4.89 -6.91
N TYR A 210 -17.96 -3.60 -6.60
CA TYR A 210 -16.78 -2.83 -6.24
C TYR A 210 -16.09 -3.39 -4.99
N LEU A 211 -16.85 -3.57 -3.91
CA LEU A 211 -16.32 -4.13 -2.66
C LEU A 211 -15.74 -5.53 -2.88
N PHE A 212 -16.39 -6.35 -3.71
CA PHE A 212 -15.90 -7.68 -4.04
C PHE A 212 -14.56 -7.63 -4.80
N ILE A 213 -14.42 -6.73 -5.80
CA ILE A 213 -13.17 -6.58 -6.56
C ILE A 213 -12.05 -6.05 -5.67
N ILE A 214 -12.32 -5.06 -4.81
CA ILE A 214 -11.32 -4.59 -3.85
C ILE A 214 -10.87 -5.71 -2.91
N PHE A 215 -11.81 -6.48 -2.37
CA PHE A 215 -11.50 -7.64 -1.55
C PHE A 215 -10.60 -8.65 -2.29
N LEU A 216 -10.90 -8.91 -3.56
CA LEU A 216 -10.14 -9.85 -4.39
C LEU A 216 -8.72 -9.33 -4.67
N ILE A 217 -8.57 -8.03 -4.97
CA ILE A 217 -7.26 -7.40 -5.16
C ILE A 217 -6.42 -7.55 -3.88
N VAL A 218 -6.99 -7.24 -2.72
CA VAL A 218 -6.30 -7.35 -1.43
C VAL A 218 -5.95 -8.81 -1.13
N ALA A 219 -6.89 -9.75 -1.31
CA ALA A 219 -6.68 -11.16 -1.00
C ALA A 219 -5.58 -11.80 -1.85
N ILE A 220 -5.49 -11.46 -3.13
CA ILE A 220 -4.43 -11.97 -4.03
C ILE A 220 -3.05 -11.45 -3.56
N ASN A 221 -2.95 -10.20 -3.18
CA ASN A 221 -1.67 -9.58 -2.86
C ASN A 221 -1.20 -9.81 -1.40
N VAL A 222 -2.09 -10.21 -0.50
CA VAL A 222 -1.71 -10.64 0.88
C VAL A 222 -1.15 -12.07 0.87
N ASN A 223 -1.56 -12.91 -0.09
CA ASN A 223 -1.12 -14.31 -0.20
C ASN A 223 0.12 -14.51 -1.10
N LEU A 224 0.65 -13.46 -1.71
CA LEU A 224 1.90 -13.43 -2.47
C LEU A 224 3.01 -12.76 -1.64
#